data_bdcce14b0479f47be3181a29c061a529
#
_entry.id   bdcce14b0479f47be3181a29c061a529
#
_cell.length_a   1.000
_cell.length_b   1.000
_cell.length_c   1.000
_cell.angle_alpha   90.00
_cell.angle_beta   90.00
_cell.angle_gamma   90.00
#
_symmetry.space_group_name_H-M   'P 1'
#
loop_
_entity.id
_entity.type
_entity.pdbx_description
1 polymer ?
#
loop_
_entity_poly.entity_id
_entity_poly.type
_entity_poly.pdbx_seq_one_letter_code
_entity_poly.pdbx_strand_id
1 'polypeptide(L)'
;MRACPARKARLLSVGGLRTVAVCIAVAMACTREPGSTRRDSAVGRRDSAGGTVADPPVQIAIVSAADWIGSEWSEDAIYVGLQEEGFKKGRDFEFRTASAQGDLATLPSLIDQALDRKAKVIVALQDPTLKAALQRVKNGTPIVFHVLADPFAAGAGTSDSSHLPNVTGVYSPGFGDPEQEKRIDLIKRTVPKARRIGILYSPDEPYAVAMKDKMTEAGQRANLEIIAVPVSSVGEGGTATTALVGRKVDAIEVFGNSAHAAFGSIIQVARQSKVPVFSPSPFEMLRGATAAVYPDFQEGGVMAGRMIGRVLKGESPGKIPFYRVVTTKTSIADSARRP
;
A
#
# COMPACT_ATOMS: atom_id res chain seq x y z
N MET A 1 -13.50 44.84 36.14
CA MET A 1 -14.97 45.06 36.03
C MET A 1 -15.32 45.28 34.57
N ARG A 2 -15.93 44.36 33.94
CA ARG A 2 -17.03 44.38 32.97
C ARG A 2 -17.11 43.02 32.26
N ALA A 3 -18.26 42.39 32.38
CA ALA A 3 -18.58 41.04 32.02
C ALA A 3 -18.80 40.85 30.51
N CYS A 4 -18.43 39.65 30.04
CA CYS A 4 -18.73 39.12 28.71
C CYS A 4 -20.11 38.45 28.70
N PRO A 5 -20.97 38.60 27.69
CA PRO A 5 -22.20 37.84 27.60
C PRO A 5 -22.02 36.56 26.76
N ALA A 6 -22.51 35.46 27.34
CA ALA A 6 -22.65 34.17 26.73
C ALA A 6 -23.67 34.16 25.56
N ARG A 7 -23.32 33.54 24.44
CA ARG A 7 -24.25 33.20 23.36
C ARG A 7 -24.77 31.77 23.53
N LYS A 8 -26.08 31.65 23.62
CA LYS A 8 -26.86 30.43 23.72
C LYS A 8 -26.81 29.63 22.41
N ALA A 9 -26.45 28.38 22.51
CA ALA A 9 -26.67 27.38 21.45
C ALA A 9 -28.11 26.82 21.60
N ARG A 10 -28.86 26.83 20.51
CA ARG A 10 -30.19 26.19 20.42
C ARG A 10 -29.99 24.69 20.13
N LEU A 11 -30.52 23.86 21.01
CA LEU A 11 -30.80 22.46 20.74
C LEU A 11 -32.07 22.35 19.89
N LEU A 12 -31.98 21.66 18.77
CA LEU A 12 -33.12 21.12 18.03
C LEU A 12 -33.34 19.67 18.48
N SER A 13 -34.48 19.44 19.11
CA SER A 13 -34.98 18.12 19.47
C SER A 13 -35.68 17.50 18.26
N VAL A 14 -35.32 16.27 17.90
CA VAL A 14 -36.14 15.39 17.06
C VAL A 14 -36.35 14.08 17.81
N GLY A 15 -37.62 13.72 17.87
CA GLY A 15 -38.19 12.76 18.77
C GLY A 15 -37.96 11.28 18.49
N GLY A 16 -38.22 10.53 19.56
CA GLY A 16 -38.93 9.27 19.49
C GLY A 16 -38.14 8.02 19.20
N LEU A 17 -37.62 7.34 20.25
CA LEU A 17 -37.43 5.90 20.17
C LEU A 17 -37.87 5.24 21.47
N ARG A 18 -38.83 4.32 21.34
CA ARG A 18 -39.47 3.58 22.44
C ARG A 18 -38.49 2.53 22.99
N THR A 19 -38.26 2.63 24.29
CA THR A 19 -37.55 1.63 25.10
C THR A 19 -38.48 0.45 25.35
N VAL A 20 -38.11 -0.75 24.96
CA VAL A 20 -38.74 -2.02 25.38
C VAL A 20 -37.82 -2.64 26.44
N ALA A 21 -38.30 -2.64 27.68
CA ALA A 21 -37.67 -3.35 28.78
C ALA A 21 -38.16 -4.82 28.77
N VAL A 22 -37.21 -5.76 28.68
CA VAL A 22 -37.49 -7.19 28.90
C VAL A 22 -36.96 -7.58 30.28
N CYS A 23 -37.92 -7.84 31.20
CA CYS A 23 -37.59 -8.45 32.48
C CYS A 23 -37.40 -9.96 32.32
N ILE A 24 -36.26 -10.46 32.71
CA ILE A 24 -36.01 -11.91 32.85
C ILE A 24 -36.09 -12.22 34.36
N ALA A 25 -37.14 -12.99 34.72
CA ALA A 25 -37.29 -13.55 36.05
C ALA A 25 -36.51 -14.85 36.17
N VAL A 26 -35.64 -14.93 37.17
CA VAL A 26 -34.93 -16.13 37.58
C VAL A 26 -35.79 -16.85 38.60
N ALA A 27 -36.20 -18.08 38.34
CA ALA A 27 -36.79 -18.99 39.32
C ALA A 27 -35.83 -20.15 39.60
N MET A 28 -35.26 -20.17 40.81
CA MET A 28 -34.62 -21.34 41.39
C MET A 28 -35.68 -22.29 41.93
N ALA A 29 -35.54 -23.56 41.61
CA ALA A 29 -36.17 -24.63 42.42
C ALA A 29 -35.25 -25.84 42.48
N CYS A 30 -34.72 -26.09 43.68
CA CYS A 30 -34.09 -27.36 44.08
C CYS A 30 -35.16 -28.36 44.46
N THR A 31 -35.04 -29.62 44.01
CA THR A 31 -35.53 -30.76 44.78
C THR A 31 -34.73 -32.03 44.47
N ARG A 32 -34.50 -32.82 45.55
CA ARG A 32 -33.67 -34.00 45.74
C ARG A 32 -34.24 -35.26 45.08
N GLU A 33 -33.30 -36.19 44.83
CA GLU A 33 -33.49 -37.65 44.53
C GLU A 33 -34.29 -38.44 45.57
N PRO A 34 -34.67 -39.74 45.34
CA PRO A 34 -33.74 -40.84 45.09
C PRO A 34 -34.23 -42.01 44.18
N GLY A 35 -33.25 -42.65 43.59
CA GLY A 35 -33.03 -44.11 43.41
C GLY A 35 -34.09 -45.06 42.82
N SER A 36 -33.65 -45.73 41.74
CA SER A 36 -33.61 -47.21 41.69
C SER A 36 -33.13 -47.75 40.33
N THR A 37 -32.39 -48.80 40.45
CA THR A 37 -31.83 -49.68 39.43
C THR A 37 -32.82 -50.26 38.43
N ARG A 38 -32.40 -50.35 37.13
CA ARG A 38 -32.49 -51.57 36.31
C ARG A 38 -31.75 -51.44 34.97
N ARG A 39 -30.95 -52.45 34.68
CA ARG A 39 -30.34 -52.70 33.37
C ARG A 39 -31.43 -52.98 32.34
N ASP A 40 -31.25 -52.51 31.15
CA ASP A 40 -31.45 -53.28 29.94
C ASP A 40 -30.73 -52.65 28.73
N SER A 41 -30.11 -53.52 27.99
CA SER A 41 -29.26 -53.26 26.85
C SER A 41 -30.11 -52.86 25.64
N ALA A 42 -29.86 -51.67 25.06
CA ALA A 42 -30.26 -51.40 23.69
C ALA A 42 -29.11 -50.65 22.98
N VAL A 43 -28.55 -51.31 21.99
CA VAL A 43 -27.56 -50.77 21.04
C VAL A 43 -28.26 -49.66 20.25
N GLY A 44 -28.01 -48.41 20.65
CA GLY A 44 -28.41 -47.24 19.90
C GLY A 44 -27.16 -46.69 19.18
N ARG A 45 -27.16 -46.79 17.85
CA ARG A 45 -26.22 -46.08 16.97
C ARG A 45 -26.20 -44.63 17.38
N ARG A 46 -25.11 -44.18 17.94
CA ARG A 46 -24.76 -42.75 18.01
C ARG A 46 -24.27 -42.37 16.61
N ASP A 47 -25.11 -41.72 15.86
CA ASP A 47 -24.69 -40.88 14.74
C ASP A 47 -23.89 -39.74 15.35
N SER A 48 -22.58 -39.96 15.42
CA SER A 48 -21.62 -38.88 15.68
C SER A 48 -21.62 -37.99 14.43
N ALA A 49 -22.47 -36.98 14.44
CA ALA A 49 -22.28 -35.83 13.60
C ALA A 49 -20.95 -35.18 14.05
N GLY A 50 -19.86 -35.69 13.48
CA GLY A 50 -18.56 -35.08 13.55
C GLY A 50 -18.60 -33.76 12.78
N GLY A 51 -19.03 -32.71 13.44
CA GLY A 51 -18.76 -31.37 12.97
C GLY A 51 -17.25 -31.22 12.89
N THR A 52 -16.70 -31.27 11.69
CA THR A 52 -15.32 -30.88 11.45
C THR A 52 -15.22 -29.43 11.89
N VAL A 53 -14.56 -29.19 13.03
CA VAL A 53 -14.14 -27.84 13.42
C VAL A 53 -13.26 -27.37 12.26
N ALA A 54 -13.75 -26.40 11.49
CA ALA A 54 -12.97 -25.83 10.41
C ALA A 54 -11.65 -25.30 11.00
N ASP A 55 -10.54 -25.59 10.35
CA ASP A 55 -9.26 -25.04 10.75
C ASP A 55 -9.36 -23.51 10.84
N PRO A 56 -8.73 -22.89 11.83
CA PRO A 56 -8.75 -21.44 11.95
C PRO A 56 -8.11 -20.78 10.71
N PRO A 57 -8.60 -19.60 10.28
CA PRO A 57 -8.07 -18.92 9.13
C PRO A 57 -6.57 -18.67 9.27
N VAL A 58 -5.83 -18.93 8.18
CA VAL A 58 -4.38 -18.69 8.17
C VAL A 58 -4.06 -17.19 8.24
N GLN A 59 -2.94 -16.84 8.90
CA GLN A 59 -2.51 -15.45 8.97
C GLN A 59 -1.64 -15.10 7.77
N ILE A 60 -1.99 -14.03 7.04
CA ILE A 60 -1.18 -13.36 6.03
C ILE A 60 -0.72 -12.04 6.62
N ALA A 61 0.58 -11.88 6.84
CA ALA A 61 1.13 -10.64 7.36
C ALA A 61 1.47 -9.68 6.21
N ILE A 62 0.90 -8.48 6.22
CA ILE A 62 1.24 -7.40 5.29
C ILE A 62 2.10 -6.40 6.05
N VAL A 63 3.35 -6.23 5.64
CA VAL A 63 4.30 -5.31 6.28
C VAL A 63 4.71 -4.25 5.26
N SER A 64 4.70 -2.97 5.70
CA SER A 64 5.07 -1.81 4.86
C SER A 64 6.12 -0.93 5.53
N ALA A 65 6.96 -0.27 4.74
CA ALA A 65 7.95 0.69 5.23
C ALA A 65 7.31 2.00 5.71
N ALA A 66 6.21 2.41 5.11
CA ALA A 66 5.49 3.63 5.47
C ALA A 66 3.99 3.46 5.22
N ASP A 67 3.19 4.19 6.00
CA ASP A 67 1.77 4.36 5.71
C ASP A 67 1.62 5.28 4.50
N TRP A 68 0.90 4.80 3.53
CA TRP A 68 0.51 5.57 2.37
C TRP A 68 -0.91 5.12 1.96
N ILE A 69 -1.67 6.00 1.36
CA ILE A 69 -3.05 5.70 0.93
C ILE A 69 -3.12 4.44 0.04
N GLY A 70 -2.01 4.08 -0.61
CA GLY A 70 -1.89 2.87 -1.42
C GLY A 70 -1.76 1.56 -0.67
N SER A 71 -1.51 1.55 0.64
CA SER A 71 -1.49 0.29 1.40
C SER A 71 -2.87 -0.35 1.45
N GLU A 72 -3.92 0.44 1.66
CA GLU A 72 -5.32 -0.04 1.62
C GLU A 72 -5.69 -0.55 0.23
N TRP A 73 -5.34 0.17 -0.83
CA TRP A 73 -5.58 -0.26 -2.22
C TRP A 73 -4.81 -1.54 -2.57
N SER A 74 -3.59 -1.69 -2.03
CA SER A 74 -2.82 -2.93 -2.21
C SER A 74 -3.48 -4.10 -1.49
N GLU A 75 -3.99 -3.92 -0.27
CA GLU A 75 -4.72 -4.94 0.46
C GLU A 75 -5.98 -5.36 -0.29
N ASP A 76 -6.79 -4.40 -0.76
CA ASP A 76 -8.00 -4.66 -1.53
C ASP A 76 -7.69 -5.41 -2.85
N ALA A 77 -6.66 -4.99 -3.57
CA ALA A 77 -6.28 -5.64 -4.82
C ALA A 77 -5.73 -7.07 -4.59
N ILE A 78 -4.92 -7.27 -3.54
CA ILE A 78 -4.45 -8.59 -3.11
C ILE A 78 -5.64 -9.48 -2.74
N TYR A 79 -6.64 -8.92 -2.05
CA TYR A 79 -7.86 -9.66 -1.72
C TYR A 79 -8.61 -10.13 -2.97
N VAL A 80 -8.76 -9.27 -3.99
CA VAL A 80 -9.37 -9.67 -5.27
C VAL A 80 -8.62 -10.87 -5.88
N GLY A 81 -7.28 -10.81 -5.93
CA GLY A 81 -6.48 -11.92 -6.45
C GLY A 81 -6.63 -13.22 -5.64
N LEU A 82 -6.74 -13.14 -4.31
CA LEU A 82 -7.02 -14.29 -3.45
C LEU A 82 -8.43 -14.87 -3.69
N GLN A 83 -9.44 -13.99 -3.92
CA GLN A 83 -10.79 -14.43 -4.27
C GLN A 83 -10.84 -15.20 -5.59
N GLU A 84 -10.09 -14.75 -6.61
CA GLU A 84 -9.97 -15.45 -7.88
C GLU A 84 -9.32 -16.84 -7.73
N GLU A 85 -8.45 -17.00 -6.74
CA GLU A 85 -7.86 -18.28 -6.34
C GLU A 85 -8.78 -19.13 -5.42
N GLY A 86 -10.00 -18.64 -5.09
CA GLY A 86 -11.01 -19.33 -4.31
C GLY A 86 -10.96 -19.13 -2.80
N PHE A 87 -10.10 -18.22 -2.30
CA PHE A 87 -9.97 -17.93 -0.87
C PHE A 87 -10.94 -16.83 -0.42
N LYS A 88 -11.48 -16.98 0.80
CA LYS A 88 -12.42 -16.04 1.42
C LYS A 88 -11.85 -15.52 2.74
N LYS A 89 -11.75 -14.20 2.86
CA LYS A 89 -11.34 -13.52 4.10
C LYS A 89 -12.33 -13.90 5.24
N GLY A 90 -11.80 -14.14 6.43
CA GLY A 90 -12.58 -14.56 7.60
C GLY A 90 -12.85 -16.07 7.68
N ARG A 91 -12.77 -16.78 6.55
CA ARG A 91 -12.93 -18.24 6.51
C ARG A 91 -11.60 -18.95 6.32
N ASP A 92 -10.86 -18.59 5.28
CA ASP A 92 -9.63 -19.29 4.88
C ASP A 92 -8.39 -18.54 5.35
N PHE A 93 -8.47 -17.23 5.43
CA PHE A 93 -7.36 -16.37 5.87
C PHE A 93 -7.82 -15.08 6.54
N GLU A 94 -6.89 -14.45 7.27
CA GLU A 94 -6.97 -13.10 7.81
C GLU A 94 -5.71 -12.30 7.47
N PHE A 95 -5.87 -11.02 7.16
CA PHE A 95 -4.75 -10.09 7.05
C PHE A 95 -4.35 -9.55 8.42
N ARG A 96 -3.03 -9.38 8.60
CA ARG A 96 -2.43 -8.65 9.71
C ARG A 96 -1.48 -7.63 9.14
N THR A 97 -1.93 -6.39 9.12
CA THR A 97 -1.17 -5.27 8.55
C THR A 97 -0.35 -4.58 9.63
N ALA A 98 0.90 -4.26 9.32
CA ALA A 98 1.82 -3.52 10.16
C ALA A 98 2.66 -2.56 9.31
N SER A 99 2.91 -1.36 9.81
CA SER A 99 3.69 -0.33 9.13
C SER A 99 4.80 0.19 10.02
N ALA A 100 5.97 0.42 9.44
CA ALA A 100 7.09 1.10 10.08
C ALA A 100 6.88 2.63 10.17
N GLN A 101 5.85 3.18 9.53
CA GLN A 101 5.51 4.60 9.53
C GLN A 101 6.69 5.52 9.15
N GLY A 102 7.61 5.01 8.30
CA GLY A 102 8.81 5.72 7.87
C GLY A 102 10.04 5.49 8.77
N ASP A 103 9.89 4.90 9.95
CA ASP A 103 11.02 4.46 10.78
C ASP A 103 11.50 3.07 10.34
N LEU A 104 12.37 3.05 9.35
CA LEU A 104 12.88 1.81 8.76
C LEU A 104 13.61 0.91 9.75
N ALA A 105 14.11 1.45 10.87
CA ALA A 105 14.78 0.67 11.91
C ALA A 105 13.82 -0.31 12.62
N THR A 106 12.52 -0.07 12.55
CA THR A 106 11.49 -0.94 13.14
C THR A 106 11.12 -2.15 12.27
N LEU A 107 11.43 -2.12 10.96
CA LEU A 107 11.08 -3.19 10.02
C LEU A 107 11.50 -4.60 10.47
N PRO A 108 12.74 -4.83 10.95
CA PRO A 108 13.12 -6.16 11.43
C PRO A 108 12.20 -6.68 12.52
N SER A 109 11.81 -5.83 13.48
CA SER A 109 10.90 -6.20 14.57
C SER A 109 9.49 -6.53 14.07
N LEU A 110 8.98 -5.81 13.07
CA LEU A 110 7.67 -6.10 12.47
C LEU A 110 7.68 -7.45 11.74
N ILE A 111 8.76 -7.78 11.05
CA ILE A 111 8.93 -9.10 10.42
C ILE A 111 9.00 -10.21 11.47
N ASP A 112 9.78 -10.02 12.56
CA ASP A 112 9.86 -10.98 13.65
C ASP A 112 8.49 -11.21 14.30
N GLN A 113 7.71 -10.16 14.54
CA GLN A 113 6.34 -10.29 15.06
C GLN A 113 5.42 -11.09 14.12
N ALA A 114 5.57 -10.94 12.80
CA ALA A 114 4.83 -11.74 11.84
C ALA A 114 5.21 -13.23 11.92
N LEU A 115 6.50 -13.52 12.08
CA LEU A 115 7.01 -14.89 12.25
C LEU A 115 6.54 -15.51 13.57
N ASP A 116 6.62 -14.79 14.68
CA ASP A 116 6.18 -15.25 16.02
C ASP A 116 4.68 -15.58 16.02
N ARG A 117 3.88 -14.83 15.25
CA ARG A 117 2.45 -15.09 15.05
C ARG A 117 2.17 -16.19 14.02
N LYS A 118 3.22 -16.87 13.53
CA LYS A 118 3.13 -17.99 12.57
C LYS A 118 2.42 -17.59 11.27
N ALA A 119 2.71 -16.41 10.76
CA ALA A 119 2.21 -16.00 9.44
C ALA A 119 2.57 -17.05 8.39
N LYS A 120 1.59 -17.46 7.59
CA LYS A 120 1.80 -18.44 6.49
C LYS A 120 2.46 -17.80 5.29
N VAL A 121 2.25 -16.50 5.10
CA VAL A 121 2.86 -15.70 4.05
C VAL A 121 3.16 -14.32 4.62
N ILE A 122 4.32 -13.76 4.31
CA ILE A 122 4.67 -12.37 4.56
C ILE A 122 4.57 -11.62 3.23
N VAL A 123 3.70 -10.62 3.18
CA VAL A 123 3.64 -9.68 2.06
C VAL A 123 4.51 -8.49 2.39
N ALA A 124 5.61 -8.33 1.64
CA ALA A 124 6.55 -7.24 1.82
C ALA A 124 6.22 -6.10 0.83
N LEU A 125 5.70 -4.99 1.34
CA LEU A 125 5.43 -3.80 0.54
C LEU A 125 6.63 -2.85 0.60
N GLN A 126 7.07 -2.37 -0.56
CA GLN A 126 8.19 -1.45 -0.76
C GLN A 126 9.59 -2.09 -0.56
N ASP A 127 10.59 -1.53 -1.23
CA ASP A 127 11.96 -2.07 -1.28
C ASP A 127 12.62 -2.29 0.10
N PRO A 128 12.52 -1.34 1.08
CA PRO A 128 13.11 -1.54 2.40
C PRO A 128 12.53 -2.73 3.15
N THR A 129 11.22 -2.97 2.99
CA THR A 129 10.52 -4.09 3.66
C THR A 129 10.96 -5.42 3.10
N LEU A 130 11.10 -5.53 1.76
CA LEU A 130 11.63 -6.76 1.15
C LEU A 130 13.04 -7.05 1.68
N LYS A 131 13.92 -6.05 1.71
CA LYS A 131 15.28 -6.21 2.24
C LYS A 131 15.29 -6.70 3.69
N ALA A 132 14.45 -6.13 4.55
CA ALA A 132 14.30 -6.57 5.94
C ALA A 132 13.77 -8.00 6.02
N ALA A 133 12.75 -8.35 5.23
CA ALA A 133 12.20 -9.71 5.19
C ALA A 133 13.25 -10.75 4.77
N LEU A 134 14.04 -10.46 3.74
CA LEU A 134 15.13 -11.35 3.29
C LEU A 134 16.21 -11.56 4.37
N GLN A 135 16.45 -10.56 5.20
CA GLN A 135 17.41 -10.65 6.30
C GLN A 135 16.87 -11.44 7.50
N ARG A 136 15.56 -11.38 7.77
CA ARG A 136 14.96 -11.96 8.98
C ARG A 136 14.36 -13.34 8.77
N VAL A 137 13.76 -13.62 7.62
CA VAL A 137 13.10 -14.90 7.33
C VAL A 137 14.14 -15.98 7.02
N LYS A 138 14.42 -16.85 8.00
CA LYS A 138 15.37 -17.98 7.86
C LYS A 138 14.70 -19.35 7.92
N ASN A 139 13.42 -19.40 8.28
CA ASN A 139 12.65 -20.62 8.46
C ASN A 139 11.89 -21.08 7.20
N GLY A 140 12.14 -20.43 6.05
CA GLY A 140 11.48 -20.77 4.79
C GLY A 140 10.05 -20.22 4.65
N THR A 141 9.56 -19.40 5.58
CA THR A 141 8.26 -18.73 5.42
C THR A 141 8.19 -18.00 4.07
N PRO A 142 7.13 -18.22 3.27
CA PRO A 142 6.95 -17.56 1.99
C PRO A 142 6.92 -16.03 2.11
N ILE A 143 7.64 -15.37 1.20
CA ILE A 143 7.63 -13.92 1.04
C ILE A 143 7.04 -13.61 -0.35
N VAL A 144 5.99 -12.81 -0.38
CA VAL A 144 5.43 -12.25 -1.62
C VAL A 144 5.60 -10.74 -1.56
N PHE A 145 6.37 -10.18 -2.48
CA PHE A 145 6.58 -8.74 -2.50
C PHE A 145 5.64 -8.03 -3.48
N HIS A 146 5.34 -6.75 -3.19
CA HIS A 146 4.56 -5.86 -4.05
C HIS A 146 4.93 -4.39 -3.81
N VAL A 147 4.61 -3.51 -4.77
CA VAL A 147 4.91 -2.06 -4.69
C VAL A 147 6.40 -1.77 -4.51
N LEU A 148 7.24 -2.41 -5.29
CA LEU A 148 8.67 -2.13 -5.30
C LEU A 148 9.23 -2.06 -6.73
N ALA A 149 10.39 -1.46 -6.85
CA ALA A 149 11.01 -1.18 -8.14
C ALA A 149 12.03 -2.24 -8.57
N ASP A 150 12.84 -2.74 -7.64
CA ASP A 150 13.95 -3.62 -7.96
C ASP A 150 14.17 -4.74 -6.92
N PRO A 151 13.53 -5.91 -7.11
CA PRO A 151 13.72 -7.06 -6.23
C PRO A 151 15.15 -7.61 -6.28
N PHE A 152 15.88 -7.37 -7.38
CA PHE A 152 17.24 -7.91 -7.56
C PHE A 152 18.25 -7.12 -6.73
N ALA A 153 18.12 -5.78 -6.68
CA ALA A 153 18.91 -4.94 -5.79
C ALA A 153 18.68 -5.24 -4.30
N ALA A 154 17.48 -5.72 -3.95
CA ALA A 154 17.19 -6.21 -2.59
C ALA A 154 17.84 -7.58 -2.30
N GLY A 155 18.31 -8.32 -3.31
CA GLY A 155 18.91 -9.64 -3.18
C GLY A 155 17.90 -10.80 -3.28
N ALA A 156 16.71 -10.57 -3.85
CA ALA A 156 15.68 -11.60 -3.99
C ALA A 156 16.00 -12.66 -5.05
N GLY A 157 16.87 -12.34 -5.99
CA GLY A 157 17.26 -13.24 -7.09
C GLY A 157 18.15 -12.55 -8.11
N THR A 158 18.37 -13.22 -9.24
CA THR A 158 19.16 -12.72 -10.38
C THR A 158 18.31 -12.49 -11.64
N SER A 159 17.11 -13.07 -11.69
CA SER A 159 16.13 -12.88 -12.76
C SER A 159 14.73 -13.26 -12.27
N ASP A 160 13.70 -12.98 -13.09
CA ASP A 160 12.31 -13.31 -12.76
C ASP A 160 12.09 -14.80 -12.50
N SER A 161 12.87 -15.67 -13.14
CA SER A 161 12.79 -17.13 -13.01
C SER A 161 13.91 -17.76 -12.17
N SER A 162 14.93 -16.97 -11.78
CA SER A 162 16.07 -17.43 -10.96
C SER A 162 16.17 -16.59 -9.70
N HIS A 163 15.48 -17.04 -8.66
CA HIS A 163 15.34 -16.31 -7.40
C HIS A 163 15.28 -17.24 -6.19
N LEU A 164 15.25 -16.69 -4.99
CA LEU A 164 15.24 -17.43 -3.74
C LEU A 164 14.02 -18.36 -3.64
N PRO A 165 14.19 -19.57 -3.04
CA PRO A 165 13.17 -20.62 -3.08
C PRO A 165 11.88 -20.30 -2.31
N ASN A 166 11.94 -19.37 -1.36
CA ASN A 166 10.80 -18.91 -0.56
C ASN A 166 10.30 -17.52 -0.94
N VAL A 167 10.71 -16.97 -2.09
CA VAL A 167 10.38 -15.61 -2.51
C VAL A 167 9.71 -15.62 -3.87
N THR A 168 8.63 -14.87 -4.02
CA THR A 168 8.02 -14.48 -5.30
C THR A 168 7.40 -13.10 -5.14
N GLY A 169 6.82 -12.54 -6.19
CA GLY A 169 6.10 -11.29 -6.08
C GLY A 169 6.04 -10.48 -7.36
N VAL A 170 5.61 -9.24 -7.19
CA VAL A 170 5.28 -8.32 -8.27
C VAL A 170 6.08 -7.03 -8.11
N TYR A 171 6.73 -6.60 -9.19
CA TYR A 171 7.50 -5.37 -9.18
C TYR A 171 7.19 -4.48 -10.40
N SER A 172 7.48 -3.20 -10.26
CA SER A 172 7.27 -2.19 -11.30
C SER A 172 8.50 -1.31 -11.36
N PRO A 173 9.42 -1.53 -12.29
CA PRO A 173 10.64 -0.73 -12.35
C PRO A 173 10.38 0.77 -12.51
N GLY A 174 9.30 1.16 -13.20
CA GLY A 174 8.77 2.53 -13.21
C GLY A 174 9.67 3.64 -13.76
N PHE A 175 10.90 3.31 -14.13
CA PHE A 175 11.92 4.27 -14.57
C PHE A 175 12.51 3.97 -15.96
N GLY A 176 11.84 3.08 -16.70
CA GLY A 176 12.20 2.82 -18.09
C GLY A 176 11.94 4.02 -19.01
N ASP A 177 12.59 4.06 -20.15
CA ASP A 177 12.40 5.14 -21.13
C ASP A 177 10.93 5.34 -21.53
N PRO A 178 10.13 4.28 -21.75
CA PRO A 178 8.71 4.46 -22.09
C PRO A 178 7.89 5.22 -21.06
N GLU A 179 8.17 5.02 -19.77
CA GLU A 179 7.45 5.72 -18.70
C GLU A 179 7.84 7.19 -18.62
N GLN A 180 9.12 7.51 -18.84
CA GLN A 180 9.59 8.90 -18.81
C GLN A 180 9.09 9.66 -20.04
N GLU A 181 9.04 9.04 -21.19
CA GLU A 181 8.44 9.62 -22.39
C GLU A 181 6.94 9.93 -22.20
N LYS A 182 6.18 9.00 -21.58
CA LYS A 182 4.78 9.25 -21.23
C LYS A 182 4.61 10.43 -20.26
N ARG A 183 5.54 10.60 -19.29
CA ARG A 183 5.53 11.76 -18.39
C ARG A 183 5.78 13.07 -19.13
N ILE A 184 6.81 13.09 -19.98
CA ILE A 184 7.11 14.25 -20.81
C ILE A 184 5.92 14.59 -21.71
N ASP A 185 5.32 13.61 -22.36
CA ASP A 185 4.13 13.81 -23.22
C ASP A 185 2.95 14.35 -22.41
N LEU A 186 2.73 13.83 -21.20
CA LEU A 186 1.68 14.32 -20.32
C LEU A 186 1.93 15.77 -19.92
N ILE A 187 3.16 16.13 -19.55
CA ILE A 187 3.54 17.51 -19.24
C ILE A 187 3.30 18.41 -20.44
N LYS A 188 3.75 18.03 -21.65
CA LYS A 188 3.55 18.82 -22.88
C LYS A 188 2.07 18.98 -23.24
N ARG A 189 1.24 17.96 -23.03
CA ARG A 189 -0.22 18.07 -23.26
C ARG A 189 -0.89 19.00 -22.25
N THR A 190 -0.45 18.95 -20.99
CA THR A 190 -1.03 19.78 -19.92
C THR A 190 -0.49 21.22 -19.95
N VAL A 191 0.79 21.39 -20.28
CA VAL A 191 1.50 22.67 -20.38
C VAL A 191 2.21 22.79 -21.74
N PRO A 192 1.48 23.08 -22.84
CA PRO A 192 2.04 23.01 -24.21
C PRO A 192 3.19 23.97 -24.49
N LYS A 193 3.35 25.01 -23.68
CA LYS A 193 4.44 25.99 -23.82
C LYS A 193 5.61 25.69 -22.88
N ALA A 194 5.59 24.54 -22.18
CA ALA A 194 6.66 24.15 -21.26
C ALA A 194 8.02 24.10 -21.99
N ARG A 195 9.01 24.70 -21.38
CA ARG A 195 10.42 24.70 -21.78
C ARG A 195 11.33 24.21 -20.67
N ARG A 196 10.94 24.45 -19.41
CA ARG A 196 11.73 24.15 -18.20
C ARG A 196 10.93 23.28 -17.26
N ILE A 197 11.44 22.12 -16.95
CA ILE A 197 10.82 21.20 -16.00
C ILE A 197 11.70 21.11 -14.77
N GLY A 198 11.13 21.42 -13.61
CA GLY A 198 11.77 21.20 -12.32
C GLY A 198 11.60 19.76 -11.87
N ILE A 199 12.63 19.17 -11.27
CA ILE A 199 12.54 17.88 -10.60
C ILE A 199 12.91 18.06 -9.14
N LEU A 200 12.02 17.64 -8.22
CA LEU A 200 12.33 17.46 -6.82
C LEU A 200 12.56 15.97 -6.55
N TYR A 201 13.68 15.60 -5.97
CA TYR A 201 14.02 14.19 -5.78
C TYR A 201 14.75 13.92 -4.47
N SER A 202 14.59 12.69 -3.93
CA SER A 202 15.31 12.22 -2.73
C SER A 202 16.69 11.72 -3.13
N PRO A 203 17.78 12.42 -2.74
CA PRO A 203 19.13 12.09 -3.21
C PRO A 203 19.70 10.79 -2.62
N ASP A 204 19.20 10.37 -1.45
CA ASP A 204 19.65 9.17 -0.75
C ASP A 204 18.97 7.88 -1.25
N GLU A 205 18.07 8.01 -2.22
CA GLU A 205 17.33 6.89 -2.78
C GLU A 205 17.79 6.59 -4.21
N PRO A 206 18.48 5.45 -4.45
CA PRO A 206 18.95 5.07 -5.80
C PRO A 206 17.85 5.08 -6.85
N TYR A 207 16.63 4.66 -6.47
CA TYR A 207 15.46 4.72 -7.33
C TYR A 207 15.11 6.14 -7.77
N ALA A 208 15.06 7.11 -6.84
CA ALA A 208 14.72 8.50 -7.14
C ALA A 208 15.79 9.17 -8.01
N VAL A 209 17.06 8.85 -7.77
CA VAL A 209 18.20 9.29 -8.60
C VAL A 209 18.06 8.73 -10.03
N ALA A 210 17.81 7.43 -10.19
CA ALA A 210 17.60 6.81 -11.50
C ALA A 210 16.40 7.42 -12.25
N MET A 211 15.28 7.68 -11.56
CA MET A 211 14.12 8.37 -12.12
C MET A 211 14.48 9.76 -12.65
N LYS A 212 15.18 10.56 -11.84
CA LYS A 212 15.66 11.90 -12.20
C LYS A 212 16.58 11.84 -13.43
N ASP A 213 17.52 10.88 -13.47
CA ASP A 213 18.47 10.77 -14.59
C ASP A 213 17.74 10.39 -15.89
N LYS A 214 16.87 9.40 -15.85
CA LYS A 214 16.05 9.00 -17.01
C LYS A 214 15.09 10.08 -17.47
N MET A 215 14.47 10.82 -16.54
CA MET A 215 13.63 11.95 -16.88
C MET A 215 14.45 13.09 -17.52
N THR A 216 15.69 13.28 -17.10
CA THR A 216 16.61 14.25 -17.69
C THR A 216 16.96 13.88 -19.12
N GLU A 217 17.31 12.60 -19.39
CA GLU A 217 17.56 12.10 -20.75
C GLU A 217 16.31 12.27 -21.64
N ALA A 218 15.12 11.88 -21.17
CA ALA A 218 13.88 12.02 -21.91
C ALA A 218 13.54 13.50 -22.21
N GLY A 219 13.77 14.39 -21.24
CA GLY A 219 13.60 15.82 -21.39
C GLY A 219 14.52 16.41 -22.45
N GLN A 220 15.78 16.01 -22.48
CA GLN A 220 16.75 16.43 -23.49
C GLN A 220 16.32 15.99 -24.90
N ARG A 221 15.88 14.73 -25.06
CA ARG A 221 15.31 14.23 -26.35
C ARG A 221 14.09 15.05 -26.81
N ALA A 222 13.34 15.58 -25.84
CA ALA A 222 12.14 16.38 -26.08
C ALA A 222 12.39 17.90 -26.22
N ASN A 223 13.66 18.34 -26.21
CA ASN A 223 14.09 19.74 -26.21
C ASN A 223 13.55 20.54 -25.02
N LEU A 224 13.57 19.95 -23.81
CA LEU A 224 13.23 20.58 -22.56
C LEU A 224 14.48 20.75 -21.68
N GLU A 225 14.58 21.87 -21.00
CA GLU A 225 15.57 22.07 -19.94
C GLU A 225 15.06 21.42 -18.64
N ILE A 226 15.85 20.50 -18.07
CA ILE A 226 15.55 19.82 -16.82
C ILE A 226 16.40 20.43 -15.71
N ILE A 227 15.75 20.85 -14.62
CA ILE A 227 16.38 21.49 -13.48
C ILE A 227 16.06 20.67 -12.22
N ALA A 228 17.04 19.91 -11.72
CA ALA A 228 16.84 19.06 -10.55
C ALA A 228 17.29 19.77 -9.26
N VAL A 229 16.49 19.62 -8.20
CA VAL A 229 16.80 20.10 -6.84
C VAL A 229 16.55 18.96 -5.84
N PRO A 230 17.52 18.61 -5.00
CA PRO A 230 17.35 17.57 -4.00
C PRO A 230 16.40 17.99 -2.87
N VAL A 231 15.73 17.00 -2.27
CA VAL A 231 14.91 17.10 -1.06
C VAL A 231 15.32 15.94 -0.16
N SER A 232 16.17 16.23 0.83
CA SER A 232 16.71 15.21 1.74
C SER A 232 15.82 14.99 2.97
N SER A 233 14.93 15.95 3.25
CA SER A 233 14.02 15.90 4.39
C SER A 233 12.66 16.56 4.08
N VAL A 234 11.65 16.21 4.87
CA VAL A 234 10.28 16.79 4.74
C VAL A 234 10.30 18.32 4.88
N GLY A 235 11.18 18.85 5.71
CA GLY A 235 11.29 20.31 5.96
C GLY A 235 11.81 21.09 4.75
N GLU A 236 12.49 20.46 3.82
CA GLU A 236 13.13 21.14 2.68
C GLU A 236 12.20 21.37 1.48
N GLY A 237 11.06 20.65 1.40
CA GLY A 237 10.19 20.64 0.22
C GLY A 237 9.75 22.03 -0.24
N GLY A 238 9.33 22.90 0.68
CA GLY A 238 8.90 24.27 0.36
C GLY A 238 10.05 25.14 -0.18
N THR A 239 11.23 25.07 0.45
CA THR A 239 12.43 25.83 0.02
C THR A 239 12.93 25.36 -1.34
N ALA A 240 13.00 24.04 -1.56
CA ALA A 240 13.40 23.45 -2.82
C ALA A 240 12.41 23.83 -3.96
N THR A 241 11.12 23.86 -3.66
CA THR A 241 10.10 24.33 -4.61
C THR A 241 10.28 25.82 -4.94
N THR A 242 10.53 26.65 -3.94
CA THR A 242 10.80 28.07 -4.13
C THR A 242 12.02 28.31 -5.03
N ALA A 243 13.07 27.49 -4.85
CA ALA A 243 14.26 27.55 -5.70
C ALA A 243 13.94 27.22 -7.17
N LEU A 244 13.08 26.22 -7.45
CA LEU A 244 12.62 25.89 -8.79
C LEU A 244 11.76 27.01 -9.40
N VAL A 245 10.82 27.55 -8.62
CA VAL A 245 9.99 28.70 -9.05
C VAL A 245 10.86 29.90 -9.39
N GLY A 246 11.88 30.20 -8.61
CA GLY A 246 12.85 31.26 -8.89
C GLY A 246 13.63 31.06 -10.19
N ARG A 247 13.81 29.80 -10.62
CA ARG A 247 14.41 29.44 -11.93
C ARG A 247 13.40 29.42 -13.07
N LYS A 248 12.14 29.83 -12.82
CA LYS A 248 11.05 29.95 -13.80
C LYS A 248 10.74 28.63 -14.50
N VAL A 249 10.61 27.54 -13.72
CA VAL A 249 10.14 26.27 -14.25
C VAL A 249 8.66 26.35 -14.61
N ASP A 250 8.26 25.65 -15.67
CA ASP A 250 6.89 25.62 -16.20
C ASP A 250 6.05 24.47 -15.58
N ALA A 251 6.73 23.46 -15.05
CA ALA A 251 6.13 22.31 -14.37
C ALA A 251 7.14 21.70 -13.37
N ILE A 252 6.65 20.97 -12.38
CA ILE A 252 7.47 20.27 -11.39
C ILE A 252 7.07 18.80 -11.39
N GLU A 253 8.06 17.90 -11.42
CA GLU A 253 7.91 16.45 -11.16
C GLU A 253 8.58 16.12 -9.82
N VAL A 254 8.05 15.07 -9.10
CA VAL A 254 8.50 14.73 -7.75
C VAL A 254 8.86 13.26 -7.68
N PHE A 255 10.09 12.92 -7.24
CA PHE A 255 10.57 11.54 -7.11
C PHE A 255 11.16 11.25 -5.73
N GLY A 256 10.83 10.09 -5.17
CA GLY A 256 11.40 9.57 -3.91
C GLY A 256 10.61 9.91 -2.65
N ASN A 257 10.87 9.14 -1.58
CA ASN A 257 10.05 9.15 -0.39
C ASN A 257 10.12 10.47 0.39
N SER A 258 11.31 11.05 0.57
CA SER A 258 11.47 12.35 1.25
C SER A 258 10.73 13.47 0.52
N ALA A 259 10.80 13.49 -0.81
CA ALA A 259 10.09 14.46 -1.63
C ALA A 259 8.57 14.22 -1.60
N HIS A 260 8.10 12.96 -1.64
CA HIS A 260 6.69 12.62 -1.47
C HIS A 260 6.16 12.96 -0.06
N ALA A 261 6.95 12.73 0.98
CA ALA A 261 6.59 13.13 2.33
C ALA A 261 6.45 14.66 2.46
N ALA A 262 7.30 15.41 1.75
CA ALA A 262 7.27 16.88 1.70
C ALA A 262 6.16 17.43 0.78
N PHE A 263 5.35 16.60 0.12
CA PHE A 263 4.41 17.01 -0.93
C PHE A 263 3.44 18.12 -0.50
N GLY A 264 3.05 18.17 0.77
CA GLY A 264 2.19 19.23 1.31
C GLY A 264 2.78 20.63 1.16
N SER A 265 4.04 20.82 1.52
CA SER A 265 4.74 22.10 1.36
C SER A 265 5.09 22.38 -0.12
N ILE A 266 5.42 21.36 -0.90
CA ILE A 266 5.69 21.48 -2.33
C ILE A 266 4.44 22.02 -3.05
N ILE A 267 3.30 21.38 -2.87
CA ILE A 267 2.05 21.77 -3.57
C ILE A 267 1.57 23.15 -3.14
N GLN A 268 1.77 23.53 -1.88
CA GLN A 268 1.42 24.86 -1.38
C GLN A 268 2.18 25.94 -2.12
N VAL A 269 3.51 25.86 -2.23
CA VAL A 269 4.36 26.85 -2.91
C VAL A 269 4.08 26.86 -4.43
N ALA A 270 3.96 25.67 -5.03
CA ALA A 270 3.68 25.53 -6.46
C ALA A 270 2.34 26.16 -6.86
N ARG A 271 1.27 25.98 -6.06
CA ARG A 271 -0.04 26.60 -6.26
C ARG A 271 0.00 28.12 -6.18
N GLN A 272 0.69 28.69 -5.19
CA GLN A 272 0.86 30.13 -5.05
C GLN A 272 1.54 30.72 -6.29
N SER A 273 2.47 29.97 -6.88
CA SER A 273 3.23 30.37 -8.08
C SER A 273 2.56 29.93 -9.39
N LYS A 274 1.40 29.25 -9.34
CA LYS A 274 0.67 28.72 -10.49
C LYS A 274 1.50 27.74 -11.33
N VAL A 275 2.42 27.01 -10.72
CA VAL A 275 3.23 25.99 -11.36
C VAL A 275 2.57 24.62 -11.15
N PRO A 276 2.21 23.88 -12.20
CA PRO A 276 1.62 22.55 -12.06
C PRO A 276 2.63 21.54 -11.55
N VAL A 277 2.15 20.62 -10.68
CA VAL A 277 2.97 19.54 -10.10
C VAL A 277 2.49 18.20 -10.64
N PHE A 278 3.44 17.41 -11.11
CA PHE A 278 3.25 16.05 -11.62
C PHE A 278 3.89 15.03 -10.65
N SER A 279 3.44 13.79 -10.69
CA SER A 279 3.90 12.75 -9.77
C SER A 279 3.89 11.36 -10.43
N PRO A 280 4.78 10.45 -10.01
CA PRO A 280 4.72 9.02 -10.35
C PRO A 280 3.69 8.24 -9.52
N SER A 281 2.90 8.90 -8.69
CA SER A 281 1.97 8.27 -7.76
C SER A 281 0.55 8.83 -7.90
N PRO A 282 -0.49 7.97 -7.95
CA PRO A 282 -1.88 8.42 -8.01
C PRO A 282 -2.35 9.11 -6.72
N PHE A 283 -1.64 8.90 -5.61
CA PHE A 283 -2.04 9.39 -4.29
C PHE A 283 -1.83 10.90 -4.13
N GLU A 284 -0.85 11.45 -4.81
CA GLU A 284 -0.64 12.90 -4.87
C GLU A 284 -1.76 13.63 -5.61
N MET A 285 -2.56 12.93 -6.42
CA MET A 285 -3.77 13.51 -7.02
C MET A 285 -4.76 13.97 -5.96
N LEU A 286 -4.94 13.21 -4.87
CA LEU A 286 -5.79 13.57 -3.74
C LEU A 286 -5.21 14.76 -2.94
N ARG A 287 -3.90 14.95 -3.00
CA ARG A 287 -3.17 16.05 -2.36
C ARG A 287 -3.02 17.28 -3.26
N GLY A 288 -3.49 17.17 -4.50
CA GLY A 288 -3.59 18.28 -5.46
C GLY A 288 -2.53 18.31 -6.54
N ALA A 289 -1.89 17.20 -6.87
CA ALA A 289 -1.11 17.08 -8.08
C ALA A 289 -1.98 17.39 -9.31
N THR A 290 -1.38 17.94 -10.34
CA THR A 290 -2.03 18.28 -11.60
C THR A 290 -2.30 17.04 -12.43
N ALA A 291 -1.34 16.13 -12.49
CA ALA A 291 -1.45 14.86 -13.17
C ALA A 291 -0.40 13.86 -12.66
N ALA A 292 -0.64 12.58 -12.94
CA ALA A 292 0.26 11.49 -12.57
C ALA A 292 0.35 10.45 -13.66
N VAL A 293 1.56 9.87 -13.86
CA VAL A 293 1.80 8.64 -14.62
C VAL A 293 2.42 7.63 -13.67
N TYR A 294 1.79 6.50 -13.49
CA TYR A 294 2.17 5.51 -12.47
C TYR A 294 1.94 4.07 -12.96
N PRO A 295 2.65 3.07 -12.40
CA PRO A 295 2.37 1.67 -12.67
C PRO A 295 0.95 1.30 -12.26
N ASP A 296 0.37 0.30 -12.93
CA ASP A 296 -0.93 -0.24 -12.51
C ASP A 296 -0.79 -1.04 -11.20
N PHE A 297 -0.83 -0.34 -10.07
CA PHE A 297 -0.75 -0.96 -8.74
C PHE A 297 -1.90 -1.92 -8.47
N GLN A 298 -3.05 -1.72 -9.10
CA GLN A 298 -4.19 -2.63 -8.94
C GLN A 298 -3.92 -3.95 -9.66
N GLU A 299 -3.44 -3.92 -10.91
CA GLU A 299 -3.00 -5.11 -11.63
C GLU A 299 -1.95 -5.87 -10.81
N GLY A 300 -0.94 -5.15 -10.30
CA GLY A 300 0.11 -5.74 -9.47
C GLY A 300 -0.41 -6.40 -8.20
N GLY A 301 -1.34 -5.75 -7.50
CA GLY A 301 -1.94 -6.29 -6.28
C GLY A 301 -2.77 -7.54 -6.54
N VAL A 302 -3.60 -7.56 -7.59
CA VAL A 302 -4.36 -8.75 -8.00
C VAL A 302 -3.41 -9.91 -8.33
N MET A 303 -2.33 -9.64 -9.06
CA MET A 303 -1.34 -10.66 -9.38
C MET A 303 -0.62 -11.18 -8.12
N ALA A 304 -0.24 -10.31 -7.19
CA ALA A 304 0.33 -10.71 -5.90
C ALA A 304 -0.65 -11.59 -5.11
N GLY A 305 -1.95 -11.26 -5.10
CA GLY A 305 -3.00 -12.06 -4.49
C GLY A 305 -3.13 -13.46 -5.09
N ARG A 306 -3.07 -13.58 -6.42
CA ARG A 306 -3.02 -14.88 -7.12
C ARG A 306 -1.79 -15.70 -6.72
N MET A 307 -0.61 -15.06 -6.64
CA MET A 307 0.61 -15.72 -6.18
C MET A 307 0.48 -16.23 -4.75
N ILE A 308 -0.07 -15.42 -3.85
CA ILE A 308 -0.34 -15.84 -2.47
C ILE A 308 -1.29 -17.04 -2.46
N GLY A 309 -2.36 -17.02 -3.25
CA GLY A 309 -3.31 -18.12 -3.35
C GLY A 309 -2.65 -19.43 -3.82
N ARG A 310 -1.76 -19.38 -4.82
CA ARG A 310 -0.95 -20.52 -5.28
C ARG A 310 -0.06 -21.07 -4.18
N VAL A 311 0.61 -20.16 -3.43
CA VAL A 311 1.46 -20.53 -2.29
C VAL A 311 0.63 -21.22 -1.19
N LEU A 312 -0.55 -20.71 -0.86
CA LEU A 312 -1.45 -21.32 0.12
C LEU A 312 -1.97 -22.69 -0.32
N LYS A 313 -2.05 -22.96 -1.62
CA LYS A 313 -2.34 -24.27 -2.20
C LYS A 313 -1.13 -25.23 -2.20
N GLY A 314 0.03 -24.79 -1.69
CA GLY A 314 1.23 -25.60 -1.55
C GLY A 314 2.25 -25.46 -2.68
N GLU A 315 2.07 -24.54 -3.62
CA GLU A 315 3.08 -24.26 -4.63
C GLU A 315 4.28 -23.52 -4.00
N SER A 316 5.49 -23.98 -4.32
CA SER A 316 6.71 -23.32 -3.83
C SER A 316 6.85 -21.94 -4.46
N PRO A 317 7.06 -20.86 -3.66
CA PRO A 317 7.32 -19.52 -4.21
C PRO A 317 8.44 -19.51 -5.26
N GLY A 318 9.51 -20.29 -5.05
CA GLY A 318 10.64 -20.38 -5.97
C GLY A 318 10.31 -20.97 -7.36
N LYS A 319 9.11 -21.52 -7.54
CA LYS A 319 8.59 -21.98 -8.84
C LYS A 319 7.65 -20.98 -9.51
N ILE A 320 7.31 -19.90 -8.82
CA ILE A 320 6.43 -18.85 -9.32
C ILE A 320 7.32 -17.68 -9.75
N PRO A 321 7.52 -17.45 -11.06
CA PRO A 321 8.34 -16.34 -11.54
C PRO A 321 7.87 -15.00 -11.00
N PHE A 322 8.77 -14.06 -10.81
CA PHE A 322 8.39 -12.67 -10.52
C PHE A 322 7.57 -12.10 -11.67
N TYR A 323 6.58 -11.31 -11.34
CA TYR A 323 5.75 -10.63 -12.32
C TYR A 323 6.12 -9.17 -12.42
N ARG A 324 6.44 -8.74 -13.63
CA ARG A 324 6.78 -7.36 -13.93
C ARG A 324 5.56 -6.62 -14.46
N VAL A 325 5.06 -5.63 -13.73
CA VAL A 325 4.02 -4.73 -14.22
C VAL A 325 4.63 -3.78 -15.24
N VAL A 326 4.15 -3.85 -16.47
CA VAL A 326 4.57 -2.96 -17.57
C VAL A 326 3.48 -1.97 -17.95
N THR A 327 2.26 -2.19 -17.46
CA THR A 327 1.11 -1.32 -17.68
C THR A 327 1.25 -0.06 -16.83
N THR A 328 1.07 1.10 -17.46
CA THR A 328 1.02 2.38 -16.76
C THR A 328 -0.36 3.02 -16.90
N LYS A 329 -0.79 3.67 -15.84
CA LYS A 329 -2.00 4.49 -15.80
C LYS A 329 -1.65 5.98 -15.77
N THR A 330 -2.59 6.79 -16.25
CA THR A 330 -2.49 8.25 -16.22
C THR A 330 -3.73 8.80 -15.53
N SER A 331 -3.52 9.68 -14.56
CA SER A 331 -4.58 10.48 -13.93
C SER A 331 -4.32 11.95 -14.17
N ILE A 332 -5.38 12.71 -14.47
CA ILE A 332 -5.33 14.15 -14.70
C ILE A 332 -6.44 14.78 -13.86
N ALA A 333 -6.11 15.80 -13.07
CA ALA A 333 -7.10 16.55 -12.29
C ALA A 333 -8.11 17.23 -13.21
N ASP A 334 -9.37 17.31 -12.82
CA ASP A 334 -10.43 17.92 -13.64
C ASP A 334 -10.11 19.38 -14.01
N SER A 335 -9.49 20.11 -13.09
CA SER A 335 -9.02 21.49 -13.34
C SER A 335 -7.91 21.60 -14.40
N ALA A 336 -7.25 20.50 -14.73
CA ALA A 336 -6.17 20.44 -15.75
C ALA A 336 -6.63 19.77 -17.05
N ARG A 337 -7.83 19.20 -17.09
CA ARG A 337 -8.46 18.71 -18.32
C ARG A 337 -8.88 19.93 -19.14
N ARG A 338 -8.34 20.07 -20.31
CA ARG A 338 -8.83 21.09 -21.26
C ARG A 338 -10.14 20.60 -21.86
N PRO A 339 -11.12 21.51 -22.10
CA PRO A 339 -12.32 21.17 -22.86
C PRO A 339 -11.99 20.75 -24.28
#